data_324785dda01f2558bddf97955817efcb
#
_entry.id   324785dda01f2558bddf97955817efcb
#
_cell.length_a   1.000
_cell.length_b   1.000
_cell.length_c   1.000
_cell.angle_alpha   90.00
_cell.angle_beta   90.00
_cell.angle_gamma   90.00
#
_symmetry.space_group_name_H-M   'P 1'
#
loop_
_entity.id
_entity.type
_entity.pdbx_description
1 polymer ?
#
loop_
_entity_poly.entity_id
_entity_poly.type
_entity_poly.pdbx_seq_one_letter_code
_entity_poly.pdbx_strand_id
1 'polypeptide(L)'
;MSYPPRDRAEAPRERAEPREMAALKALAEAQPELAPAVALEREIVDGERRLQRRLGTPWLDVSNDDLTARLARGERLIEWAQLGIDWPEFRLRLRQVVDVLRRHDILDAADAARLHDIGRDPGLPAIVERWYDEGAHGGPAADTSLTDVLGLTVRPFLTRAAEVVQQRVSTDTWPRGTCPMCGARPGFAVVAAPGVRHLVCGRCHGRWLFDARTCPRCLSSDRQRVFSAHDGVYQVAVCDACKRYVKAIDVKKAGRPLLMSVDTVATLALDQAIAAQGFEAD
;
A
#
# COMPACT_ATOMS: atom_id res chain seq x y z
N MET A 1 -35.74 -51.62 1.37
CA MET A 1 -35.25 -50.33 1.85
C MET A 1 -34.47 -49.68 0.71
N SER A 2 -35.13 -48.74 0.00
CA SER A 2 -34.53 -48.04 -1.13
C SER A 2 -33.80 -46.79 -0.65
N TYR A 3 -32.52 -46.69 -0.97
CA TYR A 3 -31.72 -45.50 -0.72
C TYR A 3 -32.19 -44.35 -1.67
N PRO A 4 -32.39 -43.12 -1.18
CA PRO A 4 -32.72 -41.98 -2.06
C PRO A 4 -31.52 -41.61 -2.91
N PRO A 5 -31.73 -41.09 -4.12
CA PRO A 5 -30.66 -40.69 -5.00
C PRO A 5 -29.88 -39.48 -4.42
N ARG A 6 -28.53 -39.58 -4.44
CA ARG A 6 -27.63 -38.50 -4.05
C ARG A 6 -27.90 -37.30 -4.93
N ASP A 7 -28.22 -36.20 -4.30
CA ASP A 7 -28.44 -34.90 -4.91
C ASP A 7 -27.29 -34.49 -5.88
N ARG A 8 -27.71 -33.85 -6.95
CA ARG A 8 -26.86 -33.24 -7.95
C ARG A 8 -25.80 -32.37 -7.31
N ALA A 9 -24.54 -32.62 -7.62
CA ALA A 9 -23.44 -31.71 -7.31
C ALA A 9 -23.82 -30.31 -7.83
N GLU A 10 -24.04 -29.37 -6.92
CA GLU A 10 -24.17 -27.95 -7.25
C GLU A 10 -22.92 -27.55 -8.06
N ALA A 11 -23.14 -27.00 -9.25
CA ALA A 11 -22.09 -26.44 -10.07
C ALA A 11 -21.31 -25.43 -9.21
N PRO A 12 -19.96 -25.36 -9.33
CA PRO A 12 -19.16 -24.40 -8.56
C PRO A 12 -19.74 -23.02 -8.78
N ARG A 13 -20.26 -22.38 -7.71
CA ARG A 13 -20.68 -20.99 -7.78
C ARG A 13 -19.49 -20.19 -8.24
N GLU A 14 -19.60 -19.56 -9.40
CA GLU A 14 -18.61 -18.65 -9.96
C GLU A 14 -18.29 -17.62 -8.88
N ARG A 15 -17.06 -17.63 -8.33
CA ARG A 15 -16.70 -16.73 -7.24
C ARG A 15 -16.75 -15.33 -7.80
N ALA A 16 -17.61 -14.48 -7.23
CA ALA A 16 -17.73 -13.08 -7.62
C ALA A 16 -16.35 -12.42 -7.76
N GLU A 17 -16.15 -11.70 -8.87
CA GLU A 17 -14.90 -10.99 -9.11
C GLU A 17 -14.64 -10.02 -7.95
N PRO A 18 -13.43 -9.98 -7.39
CA PRO A 18 -13.11 -9.08 -6.29
C PRO A 18 -13.35 -7.62 -6.72
N ARG A 19 -13.98 -6.84 -5.85
CA ARG A 19 -14.35 -5.43 -6.10
C ARG A 19 -13.22 -4.61 -6.72
N GLU A 20 -11.99 -4.81 -6.27
CA GLU A 20 -10.80 -4.12 -6.75
C GLU A 20 -10.45 -4.49 -8.20
N MET A 21 -10.54 -5.78 -8.55
CA MET A 21 -10.29 -6.25 -9.91
C MET A 21 -11.36 -5.76 -10.89
N ALA A 22 -12.62 -5.76 -10.48
CA ALA A 22 -13.73 -5.21 -11.28
C ALA A 22 -13.56 -3.69 -11.49
N ALA A 23 -13.14 -2.96 -10.45
CA ALA A 23 -12.90 -1.52 -10.54
C ALA A 23 -11.69 -1.18 -11.44
N LEU A 24 -10.61 -1.95 -11.40
CA LEU A 24 -9.47 -1.80 -12.32
C LEU A 24 -9.91 -2.02 -13.78
N LYS A 25 -10.73 -3.06 -14.02
CA LYS A 25 -11.27 -3.31 -15.36
C LYS A 25 -12.11 -2.13 -15.86
N ALA A 26 -13.04 -1.66 -15.03
CA ALA A 26 -13.88 -0.50 -15.36
C ALA A 26 -13.06 0.76 -15.61
N LEU A 27 -11.95 0.97 -14.87
CA LEU A 27 -11.05 2.10 -15.08
C LEU A 27 -10.39 2.04 -16.47
N ALA A 28 -9.90 0.88 -16.92
CA ALA A 28 -9.30 0.72 -18.24
C ALA A 28 -10.32 0.92 -19.38
N GLU A 29 -11.59 0.55 -19.16
CA GLU A 29 -12.67 0.78 -20.12
C GLU A 29 -13.05 2.27 -20.22
N ALA A 30 -13.03 2.98 -19.08
CA ALA A 30 -13.36 4.40 -19.02
C ALA A 30 -12.20 5.31 -19.48
N GLN A 31 -10.94 4.88 -19.27
CA GLN A 31 -9.71 5.62 -19.57
C GLN A 31 -8.70 4.68 -20.27
N PRO A 32 -8.84 4.48 -21.58
CA PRO A 32 -8.00 3.53 -22.33
C PRO A 32 -6.49 3.83 -22.26
N GLU A 33 -6.11 5.08 -22.07
CA GLU A 33 -4.72 5.51 -21.88
C GLU A 33 -4.08 4.92 -20.61
N LEU A 34 -4.87 4.54 -19.62
CA LEU A 34 -4.41 3.88 -18.38
C LEU A 34 -4.35 2.35 -18.52
N ALA A 35 -4.77 1.78 -19.65
CA ALA A 35 -4.83 0.33 -19.83
C ALA A 35 -3.49 -0.40 -19.53
N PRO A 36 -2.30 0.12 -19.93
CA PRO A 36 -1.03 -0.51 -19.57
C PRO A 36 -0.77 -0.53 -18.05
N ALA A 37 -1.03 0.59 -17.36
CA ALA A 37 -0.87 0.68 -15.90
C ALA A 37 -1.88 -0.21 -15.17
N VAL A 38 -3.13 -0.28 -15.65
CA VAL A 38 -4.15 -1.19 -15.13
C VAL A 38 -3.73 -2.65 -15.32
N ALA A 39 -3.18 -3.02 -16.46
CA ALA A 39 -2.72 -4.38 -16.73
C ALA A 39 -1.62 -4.82 -15.74
N LEU A 40 -0.62 -3.95 -15.52
CA LEU A 40 0.42 -4.15 -14.50
C LEU A 40 -0.19 -4.33 -13.11
N GLU A 41 -1.02 -3.39 -12.67
CA GLU A 41 -1.56 -3.39 -11.31
C GLU A 41 -2.47 -4.61 -11.06
N ARG A 42 -3.22 -5.07 -12.07
CA ARG A 42 -4.03 -6.29 -11.97
C ARG A 42 -3.17 -7.52 -11.72
N GLU A 43 -2.01 -7.67 -12.38
CA GLU A 43 -1.10 -8.79 -12.13
C GLU A 43 -0.49 -8.74 -10.73
N ILE A 44 -0.12 -7.54 -10.26
CA ILE A 44 0.41 -7.31 -8.91
C ILE A 44 -0.64 -7.70 -7.86
N VAL A 45 -1.86 -7.16 -7.97
CA VAL A 45 -2.98 -7.41 -7.03
C VAL A 45 -3.37 -8.89 -7.02
N ASP A 46 -3.45 -9.54 -8.18
CA ASP A 46 -3.80 -10.95 -8.26
C ASP A 46 -2.74 -11.85 -7.58
N GLY A 47 -1.45 -11.53 -7.77
CA GLY A 47 -0.36 -12.20 -7.08
C GLY A 47 -0.40 -12.00 -5.55
N GLU A 48 -0.69 -10.79 -5.08
CA GLU A 48 -0.87 -10.49 -3.65
C GLU A 48 -2.01 -11.30 -3.05
N ARG A 49 -3.16 -11.32 -3.72
CA ARG A 49 -4.33 -12.07 -3.25
C ARG A 49 -4.08 -13.57 -3.21
N ARG A 50 -3.34 -14.11 -4.18
CA ARG A 50 -2.93 -15.53 -4.15
C ARG A 50 -2.05 -15.82 -2.93
N LEU A 51 -1.09 -14.95 -2.64
CA LEU A 51 -0.24 -15.09 -1.47
C LEU A 51 -1.04 -14.95 -0.17
N GLN A 52 -1.85 -13.91 -0.02
CA GLN A 52 -2.66 -13.67 1.18
C GLN A 52 -3.61 -14.83 1.53
N ARG A 53 -4.11 -15.56 0.52
CA ARG A 53 -4.92 -16.77 0.77
C ARG A 53 -4.12 -17.94 1.34
N ARG A 54 -2.80 -17.97 1.12
CA ARG A 54 -1.88 -18.99 1.68
C ARG A 54 -1.29 -18.57 3.02
N LEU A 55 -1.10 -17.28 3.22
CA LEU A 55 -0.67 -16.77 4.51
C LEU A 55 -1.77 -16.96 5.55
N GLY A 56 -1.44 -17.62 6.65
CA GLY A 56 -2.31 -17.67 7.82
C GLY A 56 -2.53 -16.27 8.43
N THR A 57 -3.39 -16.18 9.44
CA THR A 57 -3.48 -14.97 10.26
C THR A 57 -2.15 -14.79 10.99
N PRO A 58 -1.46 -13.65 10.83
CA PRO A 58 -0.18 -13.45 11.50
C PRO A 58 -0.38 -13.49 13.01
N TRP A 59 0.43 -14.29 13.69
CA TRP A 59 0.48 -14.30 15.14
C TRP A 59 1.46 -13.20 15.57
N LEU A 60 0.89 -12.09 16.05
CA LEU A 60 1.68 -11.01 16.63
C LEU A 60 1.76 -11.24 18.13
N ASP A 61 2.90 -11.73 18.60
CA ASP A 61 3.20 -11.95 20.02
C ASP A 61 3.46 -10.61 20.72
N VAL A 62 2.38 -9.85 20.90
CA VAL A 62 2.38 -8.53 21.56
C VAL A 62 1.03 -8.35 22.25
N SER A 63 1.03 -7.89 23.50
CA SER A 63 -0.20 -7.60 24.24
C SER A 63 -0.86 -6.29 23.75
N ASN A 64 -2.14 -6.09 24.08
CA ASN A 64 -2.83 -4.82 23.79
C ASN A 64 -2.24 -3.67 24.63
N ASP A 65 -1.79 -3.97 25.86
CA ASP A 65 -1.14 -2.99 26.73
C ASP A 65 0.20 -2.53 26.15
N ASP A 66 0.99 -3.45 25.58
CA ASP A 66 2.24 -3.11 24.89
C ASP A 66 1.99 -2.29 23.63
N LEU A 67 0.98 -2.64 22.82
CA LEU A 67 0.58 -1.84 21.65
C LEU A 67 0.20 -0.41 22.07
N THR A 68 -0.60 -0.28 23.12
CA THR A 68 -1.01 1.02 23.65
C THR A 68 0.19 1.82 24.19
N ALA A 69 1.09 1.15 24.91
CA ALA A 69 2.30 1.79 25.43
C ALA A 69 3.24 2.25 24.31
N ARG A 70 3.43 1.44 23.25
CA ARG A 70 4.21 1.84 22.05
C ARG A 70 3.58 3.05 21.37
N LEU A 71 2.25 3.03 21.19
CA LEU A 71 1.52 4.14 20.57
C LEU A 71 1.75 5.45 21.37
N ALA A 72 1.65 5.37 22.70
CA ALA A 72 1.87 6.53 23.59
C ALA A 72 3.30 7.08 23.50
N ARG A 73 4.29 6.23 23.29
CA ARG A 73 5.70 6.64 23.06
C ARG A 73 5.96 7.11 21.62
N GLY A 74 4.98 6.98 20.72
CA GLY A 74 5.13 7.30 19.31
C GLY A 74 6.05 6.31 18.58
N GLU A 75 6.08 5.07 19.01
CA GLU A 75 6.80 3.96 18.37
C GLU A 75 5.87 3.22 17.40
N ARG A 76 6.44 2.69 16.31
CA ARG A 76 5.67 1.84 15.40
C ARG A 76 5.18 0.57 16.11
N LEU A 77 4.01 0.09 15.72
CA LEU A 77 3.34 -1.03 16.39
C LEU A 77 3.78 -2.40 15.87
N ILE A 78 4.30 -2.48 14.65
CA ILE A 78 4.76 -3.71 14.01
C ILE A 78 6.29 -3.66 13.87
N GLU A 79 6.97 -4.53 14.60
CA GLU A 79 8.41 -4.75 14.45
C GLU A 79 8.66 -5.82 13.39
N TRP A 80 9.82 -5.72 12.69
CA TRP A 80 10.17 -6.68 11.65
C TRP A 80 10.13 -8.13 12.13
N ALA A 81 10.74 -8.40 13.28
CA ALA A 81 10.80 -9.73 13.87
C ALA A 81 9.43 -10.36 14.15
N GLN A 82 8.37 -9.54 14.30
CA GLN A 82 6.99 -10.00 14.57
C GLN A 82 6.24 -10.45 13.31
N LEU A 83 6.74 -10.15 12.11
CA LEU A 83 6.04 -10.47 10.86
C LEU A 83 6.04 -11.96 10.53
N GLY A 84 6.95 -12.74 11.11
CA GLY A 84 7.00 -14.20 10.90
C GLY A 84 7.11 -14.56 9.41
N ILE A 85 8.05 -13.94 8.69
CA ILE A 85 8.17 -14.10 7.25
C ILE A 85 8.46 -15.55 6.86
N ASP A 86 7.58 -16.14 6.06
CA ASP A 86 7.86 -17.38 5.34
C ASP A 86 8.81 -17.08 4.17
N TRP A 87 10.11 -17.37 4.36
CA TRP A 87 11.14 -17.02 3.38
C TRP A 87 11.01 -17.72 2.03
N PRO A 88 10.63 -18.99 1.93
CA PRO A 88 10.26 -19.63 0.67
C PRO A 88 9.17 -18.88 -0.10
N GLU A 89 8.07 -18.53 0.55
CA GLU A 89 6.97 -17.76 -0.06
C GLU A 89 7.40 -16.32 -0.39
N PHE A 90 8.21 -15.69 0.46
CA PHE A 90 8.75 -14.37 0.21
C PHE A 90 9.64 -14.35 -1.06
N ARG A 91 10.58 -15.30 -1.18
CA ARG A 91 11.45 -15.44 -2.36
C ARG A 91 10.66 -15.72 -3.64
N LEU A 92 9.64 -16.57 -3.53
CA LEU A 92 8.73 -16.83 -4.65
C LEU A 92 8.01 -15.56 -5.08
N ARG A 93 7.48 -14.80 -4.11
CA ARG A 93 6.79 -13.53 -4.39
C ARG A 93 7.74 -12.50 -4.99
N LEU A 94 8.95 -12.34 -4.46
CA LEU A 94 9.95 -11.41 -4.98
C LEU A 94 10.22 -11.71 -6.46
N ARG A 95 10.48 -12.97 -6.81
CA ARG A 95 10.68 -13.38 -8.19
C ARG A 95 9.47 -13.03 -9.07
N GLN A 96 8.25 -13.33 -8.61
CA GLN A 96 7.03 -13.00 -9.34
C GLN A 96 6.87 -11.50 -9.59
N VAL A 97 7.18 -10.66 -8.59
CA VAL A 97 7.14 -9.20 -8.73
C VAL A 97 8.15 -8.73 -9.78
N VAL A 98 9.40 -9.19 -9.71
CA VAL A 98 10.43 -8.86 -10.71
C VAL A 98 10.00 -9.27 -12.12
N ASP A 99 9.46 -10.49 -12.28
CA ASP A 99 8.98 -10.99 -13.57
C ASP A 99 7.81 -10.17 -14.13
N VAL A 100 6.87 -9.72 -13.26
CA VAL A 100 5.77 -8.84 -13.66
C VAL A 100 6.31 -7.50 -14.12
N LEU A 101 7.13 -6.82 -13.30
CA LEU A 101 7.70 -5.52 -13.63
C LEU A 101 8.55 -5.57 -14.90
N ARG A 102 9.27 -6.66 -15.14
CA ARG A 102 10.04 -6.86 -16.38
C ARG A 102 9.14 -7.00 -17.61
N ARG A 103 8.03 -7.76 -17.52
CA ARG A 103 7.07 -7.92 -18.63
C ARG A 103 6.38 -6.64 -19.03
N HIS A 104 6.21 -5.72 -18.09
CA HIS A 104 5.58 -4.42 -18.30
C HIS A 104 6.59 -3.29 -18.54
N ASP A 105 7.86 -3.63 -18.86
CA ASP A 105 8.94 -2.68 -19.18
C ASP A 105 9.23 -1.63 -18.08
N ILE A 106 8.90 -1.94 -16.82
CA ILE A 106 9.25 -1.12 -15.66
C ILE A 106 10.70 -1.37 -15.22
N LEU A 107 11.16 -2.61 -15.32
CA LEU A 107 12.55 -2.99 -15.10
C LEU A 107 13.22 -3.37 -16.42
N ASP A 108 14.46 -2.97 -16.63
CA ASP A 108 15.27 -3.49 -17.71
C ASP A 108 15.80 -4.91 -17.41
N ALA A 109 16.49 -5.53 -18.37
CA ALA A 109 16.98 -6.89 -18.24
C ALA A 109 18.10 -7.01 -17.19
N ALA A 110 18.93 -5.98 -17.04
CA ALA A 110 20.06 -5.97 -16.10
C ALA A 110 19.57 -5.83 -14.66
N ASP A 111 18.62 -4.90 -14.43
CA ASP A 111 17.98 -4.75 -13.13
C ASP A 111 17.20 -6.01 -12.72
N ALA A 112 16.45 -6.61 -13.64
CA ALA A 112 15.73 -7.86 -13.36
C ALA A 112 16.68 -9.00 -12.96
N ALA A 113 17.80 -9.17 -13.70
CA ALA A 113 18.80 -10.18 -13.37
C ALA A 113 19.43 -9.95 -11.99
N ARG A 114 19.83 -8.71 -11.70
CA ARG A 114 20.38 -8.30 -10.40
C ARG A 114 19.39 -8.58 -9.24
N LEU A 115 18.13 -8.23 -9.41
CA LEU A 115 17.10 -8.44 -8.40
C LEU A 115 16.77 -9.93 -8.19
N HIS A 116 16.85 -10.74 -9.25
CA HIS A 116 16.75 -12.19 -9.13
C HIS A 116 17.95 -12.78 -8.34
N ASP A 117 19.17 -12.24 -8.55
CA ASP A 117 20.35 -12.66 -7.77
C ASP A 117 20.21 -12.30 -6.30
N ILE A 118 19.78 -11.08 -5.97
CA ILE A 118 19.43 -10.66 -4.61
C ILE A 118 18.38 -11.59 -4.01
N GLY A 119 17.35 -11.95 -4.77
CA GLY A 119 16.30 -12.88 -4.31
C GLY A 119 16.82 -14.29 -3.97
N ARG A 120 17.93 -14.72 -4.53
CA ARG A 120 18.59 -16.01 -4.24
C ARG A 120 19.66 -15.92 -3.13
N ASP A 121 20.11 -14.72 -2.80
CA ASP A 121 21.15 -14.48 -1.82
C ASP A 121 20.73 -15.00 -0.43
N PRO A 122 21.57 -15.77 0.29
CA PRO A 122 21.32 -16.15 1.67
C PRO A 122 21.16 -14.96 2.61
N GLY A 123 21.79 -13.82 2.33
CA GLY A 123 21.71 -12.57 3.08
C GLY A 123 20.42 -11.76 2.85
N LEU A 124 19.52 -12.20 1.97
CA LEU A 124 18.25 -11.51 1.71
C LEU A 124 17.49 -11.09 2.98
N PRO A 125 17.38 -11.92 4.05
CA PRO A 125 16.71 -11.51 5.28
C PRO A 125 17.24 -10.20 5.87
N ALA A 126 18.56 -10.07 5.96
CA ALA A 126 19.21 -8.87 6.49
C ALA A 126 19.03 -7.63 5.58
N ILE A 127 19.00 -7.85 4.25
CA ILE A 127 18.71 -6.77 3.28
C ILE A 127 17.29 -6.24 3.49
N VAL A 128 16.31 -7.12 3.61
CA VAL A 128 14.89 -6.76 3.76
C VAL A 128 14.63 -6.10 5.12
N GLU A 129 15.20 -6.62 6.20
CA GLU A 129 15.11 -6.03 7.54
C GLU A 129 15.66 -4.60 7.56
N ARG A 130 16.87 -4.41 7.03
CA ARG A 130 17.47 -3.08 6.91
C ARG A 130 16.59 -2.13 6.12
N TRP A 131 16.11 -2.55 4.94
CA TRP A 131 15.18 -1.76 4.12
C TRP A 131 13.91 -1.40 4.88
N TYR A 132 13.37 -2.34 5.68
CA TYR A 132 12.17 -2.09 6.49
C TYR A 132 12.44 -1.01 7.53
N ASP A 133 13.56 -1.05 8.22
CA ASP A 133 13.94 -0.12 9.28
C ASP A 133 14.31 1.26 8.72
N GLU A 134 15.13 1.32 7.67
CA GLU A 134 15.54 2.57 7.01
C GLU A 134 14.34 3.31 6.40
N GLY A 135 13.41 2.58 5.80
CA GLY A 135 12.19 3.16 5.23
C GLY A 135 11.27 3.84 6.23
N ALA A 136 11.38 3.52 7.53
CA ALA A 136 10.71 4.23 8.61
C ALA A 136 11.31 5.64 8.84
N HIS A 137 12.56 5.87 8.47
CA HIS A 137 13.27 7.14 8.66
C HIS A 137 13.24 8.07 7.45
N GLY A 138 12.72 7.60 6.29
CA GLY A 138 12.46 8.43 5.11
C GLY A 138 13.71 8.98 4.42
N GLY A 139 14.82 8.24 4.47
CA GLY A 139 16.03 8.52 3.69
C GLY A 139 15.79 8.29 2.18
N PRO A 140 16.58 8.95 1.30
CA PRO A 140 16.55 8.63 -0.12
C PRO A 140 16.97 7.18 -0.31
N ALA A 141 16.16 6.39 -1.04
CA ALA A 141 16.54 5.04 -1.42
C ALA A 141 17.75 5.10 -2.37
N ALA A 142 18.86 4.49 -1.97
CA ALA A 142 20.06 4.38 -2.81
C ALA A 142 19.79 3.50 -4.05
N ASP A 143 18.82 2.59 -3.95
CA ASP A 143 18.39 1.68 -5.02
C ASP A 143 16.86 1.71 -5.11
N THR A 144 16.34 2.49 -6.05
CA THR A 144 14.89 2.66 -6.24
C THR A 144 14.23 1.37 -6.71
N SER A 145 14.83 0.66 -7.68
CA SER A 145 14.29 -0.60 -8.21
C SER A 145 14.18 -1.68 -7.12
N LEU A 146 15.19 -1.81 -6.24
CA LEU A 146 15.14 -2.72 -5.11
C LEU A 146 14.06 -2.30 -4.10
N THR A 147 13.98 -1.01 -3.81
CA THR A 147 12.99 -0.45 -2.87
C THR A 147 11.56 -0.73 -3.33
N ASP A 148 11.27 -0.52 -4.61
CA ASP A 148 9.95 -0.75 -5.19
C ASP A 148 9.59 -2.24 -5.18
N VAL A 149 10.53 -3.10 -5.60
CA VAL A 149 10.33 -4.56 -5.58
C VAL A 149 10.13 -5.09 -4.16
N LEU A 150 10.92 -4.64 -3.19
CA LEU A 150 10.73 -5.02 -1.79
C LEU A 150 9.41 -4.51 -1.24
N GLY A 151 9.01 -3.28 -1.59
CA GLY A 151 7.71 -2.71 -1.21
C GLY A 151 6.55 -3.59 -1.67
N LEU A 152 6.52 -3.97 -2.95
CA LEU A 152 5.50 -4.84 -3.53
C LEU A 152 5.55 -6.28 -3.00
N THR A 153 6.74 -6.75 -2.62
CA THR A 153 6.95 -8.11 -2.09
C THR A 153 6.47 -8.23 -0.65
N VAL A 154 6.81 -7.25 0.20
CA VAL A 154 6.48 -7.24 1.64
C VAL A 154 5.01 -6.88 1.89
N ARG A 155 4.40 -6.09 0.99
CA ARG A 155 3.05 -5.53 1.17
C ARG A 155 1.99 -6.53 1.65
N PRO A 156 1.82 -7.73 1.06
CA PRO A 156 0.81 -8.68 1.52
C PRO A 156 1.01 -9.16 2.96
N PHE A 157 2.24 -9.28 3.44
CA PHE A 157 2.56 -9.64 4.83
C PHE A 157 2.21 -8.48 5.77
N LEU A 158 2.65 -7.27 5.43
CA LEU A 158 2.41 -6.07 6.23
C LEU A 158 0.92 -5.68 6.30
N THR A 159 0.19 -5.81 5.20
CA THR A 159 -1.24 -5.51 5.18
C THR A 159 -2.00 -6.43 6.13
N ARG A 160 -1.68 -7.74 6.12
CA ARG A 160 -2.30 -8.69 7.06
C ARG A 160 -1.95 -8.38 8.52
N ALA A 161 -0.70 -8.05 8.82
CA ALA A 161 -0.28 -7.65 10.16
C ALA A 161 -0.98 -6.35 10.61
N ALA A 162 -1.06 -5.35 9.72
CA ALA A 162 -1.73 -4.09 10.01
C ALA A 162 -3.24 -4.27 10.28
N GLU A 163 -3.93 -5.12 9.53
CA GLU A 163 -5.34 -5.47 9.77
C GLU A 163 -5.55 -6.02 11.18
N VAL A 164 -4.68 -6.94 11.62
CA VAL A 164 -4.75 -7.52 12.97
C VAL A 164 -4.52 -6.47 14.05
N VAL A 165 -3.50 -5.61 13.89
CA VAL A 165 -3.19 -4.56 14.87
C VAL A 165 -4.30 -3.51 14.94
N GLN A 166 -4.84 -3.08 13.80
CA GLN A 166 -5.93 -2.09 13.75
C GLN A 166 -7.24 -2.55 14.42
N GLN A 167 -7.46 -3.85 14.52
CA GLN A 167 -8.59 -4.42 15.28
C GLN A 167 -8.35 -4.42 16.80
N ARG A 168 -7.11 -4.25 17.24
CA ARG A 168 -6.70 -4.37 18.65
C ARG A 168 -6.48 -3.03 19.33
N VAL A 169 -6.09 -1.99 18.57
CA VAL A 169 -5.77 -0.66 19.12
C VAL A 169 -6.23 0.45 18.18
N SER A 170 -6.86 1.51 18.73
CA SER A 170 -7.16 2.74 17.97
C SER A 170 -5.90 3.57 17.77
N THR A 171 -5.74 4.08 16.56
CA THR A 171 -4.64 4.98 16.19
C THR A 171 -5.05 6.46 16.11
N ASP A 172 -6.21 6.82 16.66
CA ASP A 172 -6.77 8.19 16.58
C ASP A 172 -5.92 9.22 17.31
N THR A 173 -5.15 8.80 18.32
CA THR A 173 -4.23 9.65 19.08
C THR A 173 -2.83 9.74 18.48
N TRP A 174 -2.57 9.09 17.33
CA TRP A 174 -1.25 9.10 16.72
C TRP A 174 -0.92 10.47 16.08
N PRO A 175 0.09 11.22 16.58
CA PRO A 175 0.30 12.59 16.16
C PRO A 175 1.26 12.74 14.96
N ARG A 176 1.85 11.65 14.47
CA ARG A 176 2.93 11.69 13.48
C ARG A 176 2.39 11.54 12.05
N GLY A 177 3.08 12.15 11.09
CA GLY A 177 2.80 11.98 9.66
C GLY A 177 3.25 10.63 9.09
N THR A 178 3.95 9.80 9.86
CA THR A 178 4.34 8.43 9.49
C THR A 178 3.31 7.42 9.99
N CYS A 179 3.27 6.26 9.35
CA CYS A 179 2.33 5.20 9.67
C CYS A 179 2.56 4.62 11.08
N PRO A 180 1.54 4.56 11.96
CA PRO A 180 1.67 3.95 13.28
C PRO A 180 1.97 2.45 13.21
N MET A 181 1.58 1.75 12.14
CA MET A 181 1.81 0.30 11.98
C MET A 181 3.28 0.00 11.66
N CYS A 182 3.79 0.51 10.53
CA CYS A 182 5.11 0.13 9.99
C CYS A 182 6.12 1.28 9.89
N GLY A 183 5.75 2.50 10.30
CA GLY A 183 6.63 3.67 10.23
C GLY A 183 6.77 4.31 8.84
N ALA A 184 6.24 3.71 7.78
CA ALA A 184 6.39 4.24 6.42
C ALA A 184 5.57 5.51 6.18
N ARG A 185 5.83 6.16 5.02
CA ARG A 185 5.12 7.38 4.60
C ARG A 185 3.71 7.09 4.10
N PRO A 186 2.80 8.09 4.16
CA PRO A 186 1.49 7.96 3.54
C PRO A 186 1.63 7.89 2.01
N GLY A 187 0.94 6.95 1.35
CA GLY A 187 0.81 6.92 -0.10
C GLY A 187 -0.44 7.63 -0.59
N PHE A 188 -1.43 7.77 0.29
CA PHE A 188 -2.72 8.39 -0.03
C PHE A 188 -3.37 8.98 1.22
N ALA A 189 -4.44 9.76 1.01
CA ALA A 189 -5.30 10.23 2.08
C ALA A 189 -6.78 10.00 1.73
N VAL A 190 -7.63 9.91 2.76
CA VAL A 190 -9.08 9.83 2.64
C VAL A 190 -9.69 11.04 3.34
N VAL A 191 -10.50 11.79 2.61
CA VAL A 191 -11.32 12.88 3.13
C VAL A 191 -12.73 12.33 3.32
N ALA A 192 -13.14 12.14 4.59
CA ALA A 192 -14.47 11.61 4.93
C ALA A 192 -15.49 12.71 5.23
N ALA A 193 -15.02 13.87 5.69
CA ALA A 193 -15.81 15.07 5.96
C ALA A 193 -14.89 16.29 5.91
N PRO A 194 -15.42 17.52 5.81
CA PRO A 194 -14.62 18.73 5.91
C PRO A 194 -13.76 18.73 7.19
N GLY A 195 -12.45 18.90 7.01
CA GLY A 195 -11.48 18.91 8.10
C GLY A 195 -11.09 17.53 8.67
N VAL A 196 -11.73 16.44 8.24
CA VAL A 196 -11.41 15.07 8.70
C VAL A 196 -10.62 14.35 7.61
N ARG A 197 -9.32 14.18 7.85
CA ARG A 197 -8.40 13.49 6.95
C ARG A 197 -7.79 12.27 7.63
N HIS A 198 -7.91 11.12 7.00
CA HIS A 198 -7.12 9.94 7.35
C HIS A 198 -6.00 9.75 6.34
N LEU A 199 -4.78 9.61 6.82
CA LEU A 199 -3.68 9.16 5.97
C LEU A 199 -3.75 7.64 5.82
N VAL A 200 -3.30 7.16 4.67
CA VAL A 200 -3.24 5.74 4.33
C VAL A 200 -1.81 5.41 3.92
N CYS A 201 -1.23 4.43 4.59
CA CYS A 201 0.14 4.02 4.35
C CYS A 201 0.31 3.42 2.95
N GLY A 202 1.32 3.88 2.19
CA GLY A 202 1.66 3.32 0.89
C GLY A 202 2.20 1.90 0.95
N ARG A 203 2.68 1.45 2.13
CA ARG A 203 3.33 0.15 2.32
C ARG A 203 2.42 -0.93 2.91
N CYS A 204 1.68 -0.62 3.98
CA CYS A 204 0.84 -1.60 4.69
C CYS A 204 -0.66 -1.32 4.62
N HIS A 205 -1.07 -0.24 3.94
CA HIS A 205 -2.44 0.26 3.82
C HIS A 205 -3.13 0.58 5.17
N GLY A 206 -2.38 0.59 6.28
CA GLY A 206 -2.86 1.04 7.57
C GLY A 206 -3.33 2.50 7.52
N ARG A 207 -4.38 2.82 8.29
CA ARG A 207 -5.00 4.16 8.29
C ARG A 207 -4.85 4.81 9.66
N TRP A 208 -4.70 6.14 9.68
CA TRP A 208 -4.69 6.92 10.92
C TRP A 208 -5.24 8.32 10.69
N LEU A 209 -5.85 8.88 11.72
CA LEU A 209 -6.32 10.26 11.72
C LEU A 209 -5.12 11.21 11.73
N PHE A 210 -5.16 12.26 10.89
CA PHE A 210 -4.12 13.26 10.87
C PHE A 210 -4.71 14.63 10.51
N ASP A 211 -4.20 15.70 11.15
CA ASP A 211 -4.70 17.05 10.91
C ASP A 211 -4.66 17.42 9.42
N ALA A 212 -5.81 17.90 8.93
CA ALA A 212 -6.00 18.17 7.50
C ALA A 212 -5.14 19.34 6.98
N ARG A 213 -4.71 20.25 7.88
CA ARG A 213 -3.92 21.43 7.54
C ARG A 213 -2.43 21.25 7.73
N THR A 214 -2.00 20.17 8.36
CA THR A 214 -0.59 19.93 8.66
C THR A 214 0.06 19.01 7.63
N CYS A 215 1.23 19.40 7.14
CA CYS A 215 2.01 18.55 6.23
C CYS A 215 2.51 17.29 6.98
N PRO A 216 2.26 16.06 6.48
CA PRO A 216 2.73 14.86 7.16
C PRO A 216 4.26 14.74 7.14
N ARG A 217 4.95 15.41 6.21
CA ARG A 217 6.41 15.32 6.04
C ARG A 217 7.17 16.25 6.99
N CYS A 218 6.86 17.54 6.95
CA CYS A 218 7.62 18.57 7.68
C CYS A 218 6.84 19.22 8.82
N LEU A 219 5.59 18.83 9.05
CA LEU A 219 4.67 19.31 10.09
C LEU A 219 4.32 20.81 9.99
N SER A 220 4.63 21.47 8.88
CA SER A 220 4.18 22.84 8.62
C SER A 220 2.66 22.86 8.41
N SER A 221 1.98 23.83 9.01
CA SER A 221 0.52 24.01 8.93
C SER A 221 0.07 25.18 8.08
N ASP A 222 1.00 26.07 7.70
CA ASP A 222 0.73 27.32 6.97
C ASP A 222 1.21 27.30 5.51
N ARG A 223 1.86 26.22 5.07
CA ARG A 223 2.49 26.09 3.77
C ARG A 223 1.81 25.06 2.85
N GLN A 224 0.63 24.58 3.23
CA GLN A 224 -0.11 23.64 2.40
C GLN A 224 -1.09 24.36 1.46
N ARG A 225 -1.17 23.85 0.22
CA ARG A 225 -2.20 24.19 -0.76
C ARG A 225 -2.87 22.91 -1.23
N VAL A 226 -4.17 22.99 -1.46
CA VAL A 226 -4.96 21.84 -1.94
C VAL A 226 -5.50 22.15 -3.32
N PHE A 227 -5.20 21.30 -4.27
CA PHE A 227 -5.76 21.32 -5.62
C PHE A 227 -6.78 20.20 -5.76
N SER A 228 -7.91 20.46 -6.40
CA SER A 228 -8.92 19.44 -6.69
C SER A 228 -8.89 19.11 -8.18
N ALA A 229 -9.07 17.83 -8.52
CA ALA A 229 -9.39 17.41 -9.87
C ALA A 229 -10.74 17.99 -10.31
N HIS A 230 -11.01 18.00 -11.62
CA HIS A 230 -12.20 18.65 -12.19
C HIS A 230 -13.52 18.16 -11.58
N ASP A 231 -13.63 16.86 -11.29
CA ASP A 231 -14.80 16.24 -10.65
C ASP A 231 -14.82 16.40 -9.12
N GLY A 232 -13.72 16.91 -8.54
CA GLY A 232 -13.53 17.08 -7.11
C GLY A 232 -13.44 15.78 -6.31
N VAL A 233 -13.42 14.62 -6.97
CA VAL A 233 -13.25 13.30 -6.32
C VAL A 233 -11.84 13.16 -5.77
N TYR A 234 -10.84 13.54 -6.57
CA TYR A 234 -9.45 13.51 -6.16
C TYR A 234 -8.93 14.91 -5.83
N GLN A 235 -8.04 14.95 -4.85
CA GLN A 235 -7.37 16.15 -4.39
C GLN A 235 -5.88 15.87 -4.23
N VAL A 236 -5.07 16.92 -4.32
CA VAL A 236 -3.63 16.86 -4.03
C VAL A 236 -3.30 17.96 -3.05
N ALA A 237 -2.79 17.59 -1.88
CA ALA A 237 -2.26 18.51 -0.90
C ALA A 237 -0.75 18.65 -1.11
N VAL A 238 -0.29 19.81 -1.58
CA VAL A 238 1.14 20.11 -1.76
C VAL A 238 1.65 20.97 -0.62
N CYS A 239 2.92 20.83 -0.26
CA CYS A 239 3.59 21.63 0.76
C CYS A 239 4.71 22.45 0.13
N ASP A 240 4.58 23.79 0.18
CA ASP A 240 5.61 24.68 -0.37
C ASP A 240 6.91 24.71 0.46
N ALA A 241 6.86 24.27 1.73
CA ALA A 241 8.03 24.22 2.59
C ALA A 241 8.97 23.05 2.25
N CYS A 242 8.43 21.84 2.07
CA CYS A 242 9.26 20.65 1.83
C CYS A 242 9.15 20.08 0.43
N LYS A 243 8.33 20.70 -0.44
CA LYS A 243 8.11 20.30 -1.85
C LYS A 243 7.57 18.88 -2.01
N ARG A 244 6.83 18.40 -1.00
CA ARG A 244 6.17 17.08 -1.03
C ARG A 244 4.66 17.25 -1.22
N TYR A 245 4.02 16.19 -1.73
CA TYR A 245 2.57 16.14 -1.86
C TYR A 245 2.00 14.80 -1.41
N VAL A 246 0.71 14.82 -1.05
CA VAL A 246 -0.10 13.62 -0.78
C VAL A 246 -1.40 13.74 -1.56
N LYS A 247 -1.75 12.69 -2.29
CA LYS A 247 -3.04 12.57 -2.98
C LYS A 247 -4.12 12.16 -2.00
N ALA A 248 -5.34 12.61 -2.25
CA ALA A 248 -6.50 12.27 -1.43
C ALA A 248 -7.72 11.96 -2.30
N ILE A 249 -8.59 11.09 -1.78
CA ILE A 249 -9.92 10.85 -2.33
C ILE A 249 -10.98 11.39 -1.36
N ASP A 250 -11.95 12.13 -1.89
CA ASP A 250 -13.20 12.45 -1.19
C ASP A 250 -14.17 11.28 -1.37
N VAL A 251 -14.29 10.45 -0.34
CA VAL A 251 -15.09 9.21 -0.41
C VAL A 251 -16.60 9.47 -0.51
N LYS A 252 -17.08 10.65 -0.11
CA LYS A 252 -18.47 11.03 -0.30
C LYS A 252 -18.77 11.33 -1.76
N LYS A 253 -17.88 12.09 -2.42
CA LYS A 253 -18.01 12.38 -3.85
C LYS A 253 -17.80 11.14 -4.71
N ALA A 254 -16.84 10.32 -4.34
CA ALA A 254 -16.55 9.04 -5.01
C ALA A 254 -17.69 8.02 -4.87
N GLY A 255 -18.54 8.14 -3.84
CA GLY A 255 -19.58 7.15 -3.52
C GLY A 255 -19.04 5.78 -3.13
N ARG A 256 -17.74 5.67 -2.85
CA ARG A 256 -17.04 4.42 -2.51
C ARG A 256 -15.82 4.67 -1.62
N PRO A 257 -15.36 3.65 -0.89
CA PRO A 257 -14.08 3.75 -0.17
C PRO A 257 -12.88 3.82 -1.13
N LEU A 258 -11.74 4.24 -0.60
CA LEU A 258 -10.45 4.13 -1.27
C LEU A 258 -10.15 2.67 -1.61
N LEU A 259 -9.74 2.44 -2.86
CA LEU A 259 -9.15 1.20 -3.36
C LEU A 259 -7.73 1.53 -3.82
N MET A 260 -6.72 1.24 -3.00
CA MET A 260 -5.34 1.73 -3.20
C MET A 260 -4.82 1.48 -4.62
N SER A 261 -4.94 0.27 -5.13
CA SER A 261 -4.49 -0.11 -6.47
C SER A 261 -5.21 0.67 -7.58
N VAL A 262 -6.53 0.86 -7.44
CA VAL A 262 -7.36 1.58 -8.43
C VAL A 262 -7.05 3.07 -8.40
N ASP A 263 -7.09 3.67 -7.20
CA ASP A 263 -6.97 5.11 -7.03
C ASP A 263 -5.55 5.62 -7.31
N THR A 264 -4.54 4.79 -7.08
CA THR A 264 -3.15 5.10 -7.48
C THR A 264 -3.04 5.19 -9.00
N VAL A 265 -3.60 4.24 -9.74
CA VAL A 265 -3.58 4.26 -11.22
C VAL A 265 -4.45 5.41 -11.76
N ALA A 266 -5.64 5.60 -11.24
CA ALA A 266 -6.56 6.67 -11.68
C ALA A 266 -5.99 8.09 -11.50
N THR A 267 -4.97 8.25 -10.66
CA THR A 267 -4.37 9.54 -10.34
C THR A 267 -2.97 9.74 -10.92
N LEU A 268 -2.50 8.90 -11.85
CA LEU A 268 -1.19 9.04 -12.48
C LEU A 268 -1.01 10.38 -13.20
N ALA A 269 -2.05 10.88 -13.87
CA ALA A 269 -1.99 12.19 -14.51
C ALA A 269 -1.83 13.35 -13.50
N LEU A 270 -2.37 13.21 -12.28
CA LEU A 270 -2.17 14.18 -11.21
C LEU A 270 -0.72 14.15 -10.72
N ASP A 271 -0.12 12.96 -10.58
CA ASP A 271 1.30 12.83 -10.20
C ASP A 271 2.20 13.54 -11.22
N GLN A 272 1.97 13.33 -12.52
CA GLN A 272 2.73 13.99 -13.58
C GLN A 272 2.57 15.52 -13.55
N ALA A 273 1.32 16.00 -13.40
CA ALA A 273 1.04 17.43 -13.36
C ALA A 273 1.68 18.14 -12.15
N ILE A 274 1.71 17.47 -11.00
CA ILE A 274 2.29 18.02 -9.76
C ILE A 274 3.82 17.90 -9.78
N ALA A 275 4.38 16.82 -10.33
CA ALA A 275 5.82 16.68 -10.53
C ALA A 275 6.38 17.75 -11.47
N ALA A 276 5.65 18.10 -12.55
CA ALA A 276 6.02 19.20 -13.46
C ALA A 276 6.07 20.58 -12.76
N GLN A 277 5.43 20.74 -11.59
CA GLN A 277 5.50 21.94 -10.77
C GLN A 277 6.60 21.87 -9.69
N GLY A 278 7.44 20.84 -9.70
CA GLY A 278 8.58 20.68 -8.79
C GLY A 278 8.22 20.10 -7.42
N PHE A 279 7.10 19.37 -7.31
CA PHE A 279 6.75 18.63 -6.11
C PHE A 279 7.00 17.13 -6.31
N GLU A 280 7.38 16.45 -5.24
CA GLU A 280 7.60 15.00 -5.21
C GLU A 280 6.58 14.32 -4.28
N ALA A 281 6.25 13.06 -4.57
CA ALA A 281 5.42 12.25 -3.69
C ALA A 281 6.07 12.08 -2.31
N ASP A 282 5.25 12.02 -1.24
CA ASP A 282 5.74 11.84 0.14
C ASP A 282 6.26 10.43 0.40
#